data_673678e6251ab9dec7879e025407c2a2
#
_entry.id   673678e6251ab9dec7879e025407c2a2
#
_cell.length_a   1.000
_cell.length_b   1.000
_cell.length_c   1.000
_cell.angle_alpha   90.00
_cell.angle_beta   90.00
_cell.angle_gamma   90.00
#
_symmetry.space_group_name_H-M   'P 1'
#
loop_
_entity.id
_entity.type
_entity.pdbx_description
1 polymer ?
#
loop_
_entity_poly.entity_id
_entity_poly.type
_entity_poly.pdbx_seq_one_letter_code
_entity_poly.pdbx_strand_id
1 'polypeptide(L)'
;MPPRGGRRGSGRLRSRFGAWQDRQLSRLVVWWQADVAAWVAPAPRSPDDEHRALVSEALARCRDRQMSKMVALLVSRGQLDASCPRVAAALAELHPDADAPMEPFAPPPGVDPAGVPAFELAEVLCQLKSRRGVGPTGMRNEYLRTLGGDFEDPLAARCRPLLAAFASAMVGNALPRWFYRLTAAVRLIALAKGEHDAIGGLPPGGVRLIGVGDCFRRAVCRSVLRTERDALREHFWPQQTAVAVQGAAPLLAMWARTALE
;
A
#
# COMPACT_ATOMS: atom_id res chain seq x y z
N MET A 1 -12.93 -10.10 -4.31
CA MET A 1 -14.05 -9.31 -3.73
C MET A 1 -14.83 -10.23 -2.82
N PRO A 2 -15.12 -9.86 -1.56
CA PRO A 2 -16.14 -10.57 -0.82
C PRO A 2 -17.48 -10.42 -1.57
N PRO A 3 -18.36 -11.41 -1.55
CA PRO A 3 -19.63 -11.34 -2.24
C PRO A 3 -20.37 -10.08 -1.78
N ARG A 4 -20.90 -9.33 -2.76
CA ARG A 4 -21.74 -8.16 -2.50
C ARG A 4 -22.86 -8.59 -1.55
N GLY A 5 -22.88 -7.92 -0.38
CA GLY A 5 -23.64 -8.34 0.76
C GLY A 5 -25.14 -8.48 0.52
N GLY A 6 -25.57 -9.71 0.47
CA GLY A 6 -26.91 -10.06 0.90
C GLY A 6 -26.99 -9.88 2.44
N ARG A 7 -28.21 -9.82 2.99
CA ARG A 7 -28.51 -9.65 4.44
C ARG A 7 -27.67 -10.53 5.38
N ARG A 8 -27.13 -11.67 4.92
CA ARG A 8 -26.24 -12.57 5.67
C ARG A 8 -24.87 -11.96 6.01
N GLY A 9 -24.32 -11.07 5.16
CA GLY A 9 -23.02 -10.42 5.42
C GLY A 9 -23.09 -9.37 6.54
N SER A 10 -24.22 -8.66 6.69
CA SER A 10 -24.38 -7.63 7.70
C SER A 10 -24.45 -8.19 9.12
N GLY A 11 -25.09 -9.36 9.32
CA GLY A 11 -25.15 -10.02 10.62
C GLY A 11 -23.76 -10.48 11.10
N ARG A 12 -22.95 -11.05 10.21
CA ARG A 12 -21.59 -11.50 10.52
C ARG A 12 -20.67 -10.33 10.90
N LEU A 13 -20.76 -9.20 10.19
CA LEU A 13 -20.02 -7.98 10.53
C LEU A 13 -20.44 -7.41 11.89
N ARG A 14 -21.74 -7.36 12.19
CA ARG A 14 -22.24 -6.89 13.49
C ARG A 14 -21.75 -7.77 14.65
N SER A 15 -21.80 -9.10 14.49
CA SER A 15 -21.30 -10.03 15.51
C SER A 15 -19.81 -9.84 15.78
N ARG A 16 -19.02 -9.60 14.74
CA ARG A 16 -17.57 -9.32 14.86
C ARG A 16 -17.29 -7.99 15.51
N PHE A 17 -18.05 -6.98 15.13
CA PHE A 17 -17.93 -5.66 15.74
C PHE A 17 -18.32 -5.70 17.23
N GLY A 18 -19.40 -6.41 17.61
CA GLY A 18 -19.76 -6.65 19.00
C GLY A 18 -18.64 -7.36 19.77
N ALA A 19 -18.10 -8.45 19.22
CA ALA A 19 -17.00 -9.17 19.85
C ALA A 19 -15.74 -8.30 20.02
N TRP A 20 -15.50 -7.38 19.10
CA TRP A 20 -14.40 -6.42 19.21
C TRP A 20 -14.67 -5.39 20.32
N GLN A 21 -15.89 -4.82 20.39
CA GLN A 21 -16.30 -3.90 21.46
C GLN A 21 -16.20 -4.56 22.85
N ASP A 22 -16.60 -5.83 22.93
CA ASP A 22 -16.55 -6.62 24.18
C ASP A 22 -15.16 -7.18 24.48
N ARG A 23 -14.11 -6.78 23.73
CA ARG A 23 -12.72 -7.24 23.87
C ARG A 23 -12.53 -8.76 23.77
N GLN A 24 -13.43 -9.46 23.09
CA GLN A 24 -13.36 -10.91 22.86
C GLN A 24 -12.36 -11.26 21.75
N LEU A 25 -11.09 -10.85 21.90
CA LEU A 25 -10.07 -10.96 20.87
C LEU A 25 -9.81 -12.41 20.43
N SER A 26 -9.84 -13.36 21.37
CA SER A 26 -9.68 -14.80 21.05
C SER A 26 -10.78 -15.28 20.10
N ARG A 27 -12.01 -14.82 20.27
CA ARG A 27 -13.14 -15.16 19.39
C ARG A 27 -12.96 -14.57 17.99
N LEU A 28 -12.42 -13.36 17.89
CA LEU A 28 -12.10 -12.74 16.60
C LEU A 28 -10.99 -13.51 15.87
N VAL A 29 -9.99 -13.99 16.60
CA VAL A 29 -8.90 -14.81 16.02
C VAL A 29 -9.44 -16.14 15.49
N VAL A 30 -10.28 -16.83 16.25
CA VAL A 30 -10.94 -18.08 15.81
C VAL A 30 -11.76 -17.85 14.54
N TRP A 31 -12.56 -16.79 14.50
CA TRP A 31 -13.33 -16.45 13.30
C TRP A 31 -12.45 -16.09 12.11
N TRP A 32 -11.34 -15.39 12.35
CA TRP A 32 -10.38 -15.08 11.30
C TRP A 32 -9.70 -16.34 10.76
N GLN A 33 -9.27 -17.25 11.64
CA GLN A 33 -8.69 -18.53 11.24
C GLN A 33 -9.67 -19.38 10.44
N ALA A 34 -10.95 -19.42 10.86
CA ALA A 34 -11.99 -20.11 10.11
C ALA A 34 -12.22 -19.49 8.72
N ASP A 35 -12.14 -18.15 8.60
CA ASP A 35 -12.26 -17.47 7.29
C ASP A 35 -11.07 -17.77 6.39
N VAL A 36 -9.87 -17.79 6.95
CA VAL A 36 -8.66 -18.14 6.20
C VAL A 36 -8.72 -19.60 5.73
N ALA A 37 -9.15 -20.52 6.61
CA ALA A 37 -9.32 -21.93 6.25
C ALA A 37 -10.43 -22.15 5.21
N ALA A 38 -11.50 -21.37 5.27
CA ALA A 38 -12.60 -21.40 4.30
C ALA A 38 -12.30 -20.61 3.02
N TRP A 39 -11.18 -19.90 2.96
CA TRP A 39 -10.74 -19.16 1.78
C TRP A 39 -10.18 -20.15 0.76
N VAL A 40 -11.06 -20.71 -0.03
CA VAL A 40 -10.68 -21.44 -1.23
C VAL A 40 -10.23 -20.41 -2.26
N ALA A 41 -9.05 -20.60 -2.82
CA ALA A 41 -8.60 -19.78 -3.94
C ALA A 41 -9.73 -19.75 -4.99
N PRO A 42 -10.13 -18.57 -5.46
CA PRO A 42 -11.21 -18.50 -6.45
C PRO A 42 -10.83 -19.37 -7.64
N ALA A 43 -11.78 -20.18 -8.12
CA ALA A 43 -11.59 -20.97 -9.32
C ALA A 43 -11.06 -20.07 -10.45
N PRO A 44 -10.18 -20.57 -11.31
CA PRO A 44 -9.70 -19.83 -12.46
C PRO A 44 -10.91 -19.28 -13.24
N ARG A 45 -10.89 -17.99 -13.50
CA ARG A 45 -11.98 -17.34 -14.23
C ARG A 45 -11.97 -17.80 -15.68
N SER A 46 -13.15 -17.93 -16.27
CA SER A 46 -13.21 -18.07 -17.72
C SER A 46 -12.67 -16.81 -18.41
N PRO A 47 -12.17 -16.89 -19.65
CA PRO A 47 -11.73 -15.72 -20.41
C PRO A 47 -12.80 -14.61 -20.48
N ASP A 48 -14.07 -15.00 -20.58
CA ASP A 48 -15.19 -14.06 -20.59
C ASP A 48 -15.39 -13.37 -19.24
N ASP A 49 -15.16 -14.08 -18.12
CA ASP A 49 -15.24 -13.49 -16.78
C ASP A 49 -14.07 -12.56 -16.51
N GLU A 50 -12.89 -12.88 -17.02
CA GLU A 50 -11.73 -12.00 -16.95
C GLU A 50 -11.94 -10.73 -17.76
N HIS A 51 -12.45 -10.85 -18.98
CA HIS A 51 -12.79 -9.71 -19.83
C HIS A 51 -13.86 -8.82 -19.17
N ARG A 52 -14.94 -9.41 -18.65
CA ARG A 52 -15.98 -8.67 -17.91
C ARG A 52 -15.42 -7.97 -16.68
N ALA A 53 -14.54 -8.62 -15.94
CA ALA A 53 -13.87 -8.01 -14.77
C ALA A 53 -12.98 -6.84 -15.18
N LEU A 54 -12.22 -6.98 -16.26
CA LEU A 54 -11.36 -5.92 -16.82
C LEU A 54 -12.19 -4.70 -17.24
N VAL A 55 -13.26 -4.91 -18.01
CA VAL A 55 -14.16 -3.84 -18.43
C VAL A 55 -14.81 -3.15 -17.24
N SER A 56 -15.29 -3.92 -16.26
CA SER A 56 -15.88 -3.36 -15.03
C SER A 56 -14.89 -2.50 -14.25
N GLU A 57 -13.63 -2.93 -14.14
CA GLU A 57 -12.58 -2.16 -13.46
C GLU A 57 -12.19 -0.92 -14.26
N ALA A 58 -12.10 -1.02 -15.59
CA ALA A 58 -11.81 0.12 -16.46
C ALA A 58 -12.91 1.20 -16.34
N LEU A 59 -14.17 0.81 -16.40
CA LEU A 59 -15.31 1.72 -16.23
C LEU A 59 -15.30 2.37 -14.85
N ALA A 60 -14.96 1.62 -13.82
CA ALA A 60 -14.86 2.16 -12.48
C ALA A 60 -13.74 3.20 -12.36
N ARG A 61 -12.58 2.99 -13.01
CA ARG A 61 -11.50 3.98 -13.05
C ARG A 61 -11.88 5.22 -13.84
N CYS A 62 -12.65 5.05 -14.90
CA CYS A 62 -13.22 6.16 -15.67
C CYS A 62 -14.13 7.03 -14.79
N ARG A 63 -15.05 6.43 -14.03
CA ARG A 63 -15.92 7.14 -13.08
C ARG A 63 -15.12 7.89 -12.00
N ASP A 64 -14.02 7.31 -11.54
CA ASP A 64 -13.10 7.93 -10.58
C ASP A 64 -12.17 8.98 -11.23
N ARG A 65 -12.40 9.38 -12.49
CA ARG A 65 -11.58 10.33 -13.28
C ARG A 65 -10.09 9.93 -13.36
N GLN A 66 -9.79 8.65 -13.35
CA GLN A 66 -8.43 8.11 -13.43
C GLN A 66 -8.12 7.61 -14.86
N MET A 67 -8.30 8.47 -15.87
CA MET A 67 -8.21 8.10 -17.29
C MET A 67 -6.88 7.43 -17.66
N SER A 68 -5.75 8.00 -17.24
CA SER A 68 -4.42 7.41 -17.52
C SER A 68 -4.29 5.97 -16.97
N LYS A 69 -4.94 5.68 -15.85
CA LYS A 69 -4.91 4.33 -15.27
C LYS A 69 -5.93 3.40 -15.91
N MET A 70 -7.04 3.93 -16.40
CA MET A 70 -7.96 3.15 -17.21
C MET A 70 -7.26 2.70 -18.50
N VAL A 71 -6.59 3.60 -19.20
CA VAL A 71 -5.81 3.27 -20.40
C VAL A 71 -4.70 2.28 -20.05
N ALA A 72 -3.92 2.54 -19.00
CA ALA A 72 -2.86 1.63 -18.57
C ALA A 72 -3.40 0.22 -18.22
N LEU A 73 -4.60 0.12 -17.65
CA LEU A 73 -5.25 -1.17 -17.37
C LEU A 73 -5.61 -1.92 -18.66
N LEU A 74 -6.14 -1.24 -19.66
CA LEU A 74 -6.56 -1.83 -20.93
C LEU A 74 -5.37 -2.26 -21.81
N VAL A 75 -4.25 -1.50 -21.75
CA VAL A 75 -3.01 -1.85 -22.47
C VAL A 75 -2.03 -2.67 -21.64
N SER A 76 -2.31 -2.84 -20.34
CA SER A 76 -1.42 -3.63 -19.47
C SER A 76 -1.51 -5.11 -19.84
N ARG A 77 -0.34 -5.72 -19.96
CA ARG A 77 -0.20 -7.15 -20.21
C ARG A 77 -0.39 -8.01 -18.96
N GLY A 78 -0.88 -7.41 -17.88
CA GLY A 78 -1.17 -8.10 -16.63
C GLY A 78 0.03 -8.26 -15.71
N GLN A 79 -0.20 -8.98 -14.63
CA GLN A 79 0.82 -9.40 -13.68
C GLN A 79 1.30 -10.79 -14.09
N LEU A 80 2.59 -11.02 -13.98
CA LEU A 80 3.15 -12.36 -14.14
C LEU A 80 2.72 -13.22 -12.94
N ASP A 81 2.47 -14.50 -13.20
CA ASP A 81 2.13 -15.44 -12.14
C ASP A 81 3.39 -15.74 -11.31
N ALA A 82 3.43 -15.22 -10.07
CA ALA A 82 4.54 -15.45 -9.15
C ALA A 82 4.68 -16.91 -8.69
N SER A 83 3.67 -17.76 -8.91
CA SER A 83 3.74 -19.21 -8.66
C SER A 83 4.47 -19.97 -9.76
N CYS A 84 4.65 -19.37 -10.94
CA CYS A 84 5.45 -19.93 -12.01
C CYS A 84 6.92 -20.05 -11.58
N PRO A 85 7.56 -21.24 -11.60
CA PRO A 85 8.91 -21.44 -11.10
C PRO A 85 9.96 -20.51 -11.72
N ARG A 86 9.83 -20.19 -13.00
CA ARG A 86 10.74 -19.26 -13.70
C ARG A 86 10.58 -17.82 -13.18
N VAL A 87 9.35 -17.39 -12.93
CA VAL A 87 9.08 -16.05 -12.35
C VAL A 87 9.56 -16.01 -10.92
N ALA A 88 9.30 -17.05 -10.14
CA ALA A 88 9.77 -17.16 -8.76
C ALA A 88 11.31 -17.12 -8.68
N ALA A 89 12.01 -17.84 -9.56
CA ALA A 89 13.47 -17.82 -9.62
C ALA A 89 14.02 -16.41 -9.96
N ALA A 90 13.43 -15.74 -10.95
CA ALA A 90 13.82 -14.37 -11.31
C ALA A 90 13.54 -13.36 -10.20
N LEU A 91 12.48 -13.57 -9.38
CA LEU A 91 12.20 -12.75 -8.20
C LEU A 91 13.22 -13.00 -7.09
N ALA A 92 13.62 -14.25 -6.85
CA ALA A 92 14.63 -14.62 -5.86
C ALA A 92 16.01 -14.05 -6.24
N GLU A 93 16.37 -14.05 -7.52
CA GLU A 93 17.61 -13.44 -8.01
C GLU A 93 17.63 -11.92 -7.78
N LEU A 94 16.50 -11.24 -7.98
CA LEU A 94 16.37 -9.79 -7.74
C LEU A 94 16.30 -9.44 -6.24
N HIS A 95 15.93 -10.38 -5.41
CA HIS A 95 15.84 -10.25 -3.95
C HIS A 95 16.49 -11.45 -3.28
N PRO A 96 17.82 -11.52 -3.30
CA PRO A 96 18.53 -12.56 -2.56
C PRO A 96 18.21 -12.44 -1.07
N ASP A 97 18.27 -13.57 -0.38
CA ASP A 97 18.17 -13.58 1.08
C ASP A 97 19.26 -12.69 1.69
N ALA A 98 18.91 -11.98 2.74
CA ALA A 98 19.89 -11.14 3.43
C ALA A 98 20.94 -12.03 4.10
N ASP A 99 22.21 -11.74 3.85
CA ASP A 99 23.35 -12.48 4.44
C ASP A 99 23.38 -12.42 5.96
N ALA A 100 22.76 -11.40 6.55
CA ALA A 100 22.58 -11.25 7.98
C ALA A 100 21.23 -10.62 8.32
N PRO A 101 20.61 -10.98 9.46
CA PRO A 101 19.44 -10.29 9.93
C PRO A 101 19.79 -8.81 10.17
N MET A 102 19.03 -7.91 9.51
CA MET A 102 19.18 -6.48 9.72
C MET A 102 18.89 -6.17 11.19
N GLU A 103 19.86 -5.60 11.88
CA GLU A 103 19.65 -5.13 13.24
C GLU A 103 18.58 -4.05 13.27
N PRO A 104 17.70 -4.06 14.29
CA PRO A 104 16.72 -3.01 14.43
C PRO A 104 17.44 -1.66 14.53
N PHE A 105 17.09 -0.71 13.69
CA PHE A 105 17.57 0.64 13.84
C PHE A 105 17.11 1.19 15.20
N ALA A 106 18.05 1.43 16.08
CA ALA A 106 17.80 2.15 17.31
C ALA A 106 17.90 3.63 16.99
N PRO A 107 16.89 4.45 17.33
CA PRO A 107 17.02 5.89 17.18
C PRO A 107 18.22 6.40 17.99
N PRO A 108 18.93 7.43 17.53
CA PRO A 108 20.03 8.02 18.28
C PRO A 108 19.58 8.37 19.69
N PRO A 109 20.40 8.12 20.72
CA PRO A 109 20.05 8.49 22.08
C PRO A 109 19.83 9.99 22.19
N GLY A 110 18.75 10.40 22.87
CA GLY A 110 18.39 11.81 23.08
C GLY A 110 17.55 12.44 21.98
N VAL A 111 17.17 11.69 20.94
CA VAL A 111 16.18 12.16 19.96
C VAL A 111 14.81 11.62 20.37
N ASP A 112 13.98 12.49 20.95
CA ASP A 112 12.56 12.20 21.08
C ASP A 112 11.94 12.19 19.68
N PRO A 113 11.35 11.07 19.25
CA PRO A 113 10.69 11.05 17.96
C PRO A 113 9.53 12.04 17.99
N ALA A 114 9.58 13.01 17.10
CA ALA A 114 8.48 13.95 16.93
C ALA A 114 7.17 13.19 16.71
N GLY A 115 6.15 13.52 17.48
CA GLY A 115 4.83 12.94 17.33
C GLY A 115 4.27 13.22 15.94
N VAL A 116 3.44 12.31 15.42
CA VAL A 116 2.74 12.54 14.15
C VAL A 116 1.52 13.44 14.41
N PRO A 117 1.47 14.67 13.88
CA PRO A 117 0.35 15.56 14.10
C PRO A 117 -0.95 14.97 13.55
N ALA A 118 -2.02 15.00 14.35
CA ALA A 118 -3.30 14.40 13.99
C ALA A 118 -3.92 15.04 12.72
N PHE A 119 -3.75 16.34 12.56
CA PHE A 119 -4.23 17.08 11.39
C PHE A 119 -3.49 16.65 10.11
N GLU A 120 -2.16 16.61 10.14
CA GLU A 120 -1.34 16.19 9.01
C GLU A 120 -1.64 14.74 8.58
N LEU A 121 -1.79 13.84 9.54
CA LEU A 121 -2.18 12.47 9.24
C LEU A 121 -3.57 12.43 8.61
N ALA A 122 -4.55 13.16 9.14
CA ALA A 122 -5.91 13.20 8.61
C ALA A 122 -5.95 13.72 7.17
N GLU A 123 -5.19 14.77 6.85
CA GLU A 123 -5.05 15.27 5.48
C GLU A 123 -4.47 14.22 4.52
N VAL A 124 -3.44 13.52 4.97
CA VAL A 124 -2.85 12.40 4.19
C VAL A 124 -3.88 11.31 3.96
N LEU A 125 -4.65 10.93 5.00
CA LEU A 125 -5.68 9.91 4.90
C LEU A 125 -6.81 10.33 3.94
N CYS A 126 -7.24 11.59 3.97
CA CYS A 126 -8.21 12.15 3.03
C CYS A 126 -7.76 12.02 1.56
N GLN A 127 -6.48 12.24 1.30
CA GLN A 127 -5.88 12.18 -0.03
C GLN A 127 -5.59 10.77 -0.54
N LEU A 128 -5.79 9.73 0.27
CA LEU A 128 -5.56 8.35 -0.15
C LEU A 128 -6.50 7.97 -1.30
N LYS A 129 -5.91 7.53 -2.41
CA LYS A 129 -6.67 7.14 -3.60
C LYS A 129 -7.26 5.75 -3.43
N SER A 130 -8.53 5.61 -3.78
CA SER A 130 -9.22 4.31 -3.82
C SER A 130 -8.59 3.35 -4.83
N ARG A 131 -8.87 2.05 -4.67
CA ARG A 131 -8.45 0.97 -5.59
C ARG A 131 -6.95 0.90 -5.80
N ARG A 132 -6.17 1.18 -4.76
CA ARG A 132 -4.73 0.94 -4.76
C ARG A 132 -4.43 -0.47 -4.28
N GLY A 133 -3.29 -1.00 -4.72
CA GLY A 133 -2.81 -2.29 -4.25
C GLY A 133 -2.72 -2.33 -2.73
N VAL A 134 -3.28 -3.39 -2.15
CA VAL A 134 -3.20 -3.67 -0.71
C VAL A 134 -1.87 -4.34 -0.38
N GLY A 135 -1.30 -3.94 0.74
CA GLY A 135 -0.11 -4.58 1.30
C GLY A 135 -0.43 -5.94 1.94
N PRO A 136 0.56 -6.56 2.61
CA PRO A 136 0.41 -7.88 3.24
C PRO A 136 -0.72 -7.94 4.28
N THR A 137 -0.99 -6.85 4.99
CA THR A 137 -2.04 -6.78 6.01
C THR A 137 -3.46 -6.82 5.45
N GLY A 138 -3.63 -6.65 4.13
CA GLY A 138 -4.95 -6.54 3.50
C GLY A 138 -5.66 -5.21 3.78
N MET A 139 -5.06 -4.29 4.53
CA MET A 139 -5.60 -2.97 4.81
C MET A 139 -5.75 -2.16 3.52
N ARG A 140 -6.92 -1.54 3.33
CA ARG A 140 -7.22 -0.73 2.16
C ARG A 140 -7.23 0.75 2.49
N ASN A 141 -6.87 1.56 1.51
CA ASN A 141 -6.92 3.01 1.62
C ASN A 141 -8.33 3.52 1.99
N GLU A 142 -9.36 2.88 1.46
CA GLU A 142 -10.76 3.22 1.73
C GLU A 142 -11.10 3.12 3.22
N TYR A 143 -10.58 2.10 3.91
CA TYR A 143 -10.81 1.93 5.35
C TYR A 143 -10.15 3.05 6.15
N LEU A 144 -8.92 3.41 5.81
CA LEU A 144 -8.20 4.49 6.47
C LEU A 144 -8.87 5.85 6.23
N ARG A 145 -9.37 6.09 5.02
CA ARG A 145 -10.14 7.31 4.72
C ARG A 145 -11.39 7.40 5.59
N THR A 146 -12.16 6.32 5.71
CA THR A 146 -13.35 6.28 6.55
C THR A 146 -13.00 6.50 8.03
N LEU A 147 -11.87 5.93 8.50
CA LEU A 147 -11.49 6.02 9.91
C LEU A 147 -10.93 7.39 10.32
N GLY A 148 -10.32 8.14 9.42
CA GLY A 148 -9.64 9.38 9.82
C GLY A 148 -9.60 10.48 8.78
N GLY A 149 -9.89 10.17 7.53
CA GLY A 149 -9.79 11.12 6.41
C GLY A 149 -11.07 11.90 6.10
N ASP A 150 -12.18 11.54 6.69
CA ASP A 150 -13.44 12.28 6.50
C ASP A 150 -13.57 13.35 7.60
N PHE A 151 -13.45 14.63 7.19
CA PHE A 151 -13.47 15.74 8.16
C PHE A 151 -14.86 16.06 8.68
N GLU A 152 -15.91 15.65 8.00
CA GLU A 152 -17.30 15.88 8.36
C GLU A 152 -17.89 14.74 9.21
N ASP A 153 -17.27 13.55 9.18
CA ASP A 153 -17.76 12.40 9.93
C ASP A 153 -17.36 12.49 11.42
N PRO A 154 -18.35 12.53 12.35
CA PRO A 154 -18.08 12.54 13.80
C PRO A 154 -17.29 11.32 14.29
N LEU A 155 -17.46 10.15 13.65
CA LEU A 155 -16.70 8.95 14.01
C LEU A 155 -15.22 9.12 13.61
N ALA A 156 -14.95 9.62 12.42
CA ALA A 156 -13.60 9.92 11.98
C ALA A 156 -12.95 10.98 12.89
N ALA A 157 -13.69 11.99 13.33
CA ALA A 157 -13.21 13.00 14.28
C ALA A 157 -12.72 12.36 15.61
N ARG A 158 -13.45 11.35 16.12
CA ARG A 158 -13.06 10.60 17.32
C ARG A 158 -11.88 9.65 17.08
N CYS A 159 -11.74 9.10 15.87
CA CYS A 159 -10.66 8.18 15.53
C CYS A 159 -9.33 8.88 15.25
N ARG A 160 -9.34 10.12 14.78
CA ARG A 160 -8.10 10.85 14.40
C ARG A 160 -7.05 10.91 15.51
N PRO A 161 -7.38 11.33 16.75
CA PRO A 161 -6.36 11.37 17.80
C PRO A 161 -5.81 9.99 18.13
N LEU A 162 -6.62 8.94 18.08
CA LEU A 162 -6.18 7.55 18.29
C LEU A 162 -5.24 7.08 17.18
N LEU A 163 -5.55 7.39 15.91
CA LEU A 163 -4.68 7.08 14.78
C LEU A 163 -3.37 7.84 14.85
N ALA A 164 -3.39 9.10 15.27
CA ALA A 164 -2.19 9.90 15.44
C ALA A 164 -1.31 9.38 16.60
N ALA A 165 -1.91 9.03 17.72
CA ALA A 165 -1.20 8.41 18.85
C ALA A 165 -0.56 7.07 18.43
N PHE A 166 -1.28 6.26 17.68
CA PHE A 166 -0.76 5.00 17.15
C PHE A 166 0.35 5.21 16.13
N ALA A 167 0.21 6.20 15.24
CA ALA A 167 1.25 6.58 14.29
C ALA A 167 2.51 7.11 15.00
N SER A 168 2.35 7.92 16.05
CA SER A 168 3.45 8.41 16.87
C SER A 168 4.19 7.28 17.59
N ALA A 169 3.44 6.33 18.17
CA ALA A 169 4.02 5.13 18.77
C ALA A 169 4.79 4.28 17.74
N MET A 170 4.28 4.22 16.51
CA MET A 170 4.96 3.53 15.41
C MET A 170 6.26 4.23 15.02
N VAL A 171 6.26 5.55 14.87
CA VAL A 171 7.47 6.35 14.55
C VAL A 171 8.47 6.29 15.70
N GLY A 172 7.99 6.39 16.95
CA GLY A 172 8.79 6.32 18.16
C GLY A 172 9.33 4.94 18.53
N ASN A 173 9.13 3.94 17.67
CA ASN A 173 9.54 2.55 17.95
C ASN A 173 8.98 1.97 19.25
N ALA A 174 7.79 2.42 19.68
CA ALA A 174 7.13 2.03 20.92
C ALA A 174 6.20 0.80 20.78
N LEU A 175 6.04 0.28 19.57
CA LEU A 175 5.19 -0.87 19.30
C LEU A 175 5.98 -2.19 19.37
N PRO A 176 5.31 -3.34 19.60
CA PRO A 176 5.98 -4.62 19.64
C PRO A 176 6.73 -4.97 18.35
N ARG A 177 7.86 -5.67 18.46
CA ARG A 177 8.72 -6.04 17.31
C ARG A 177 7.97 -6.79 16.20
N TRP A 178 7.00 -7.64 16.54
CA TRP A 178 6.18 -8.35 15.57
C TRP A 178 5.37 -7.42 14.68
N PHE A 179 4.93 -6.27 15.21
CA PHE A 179 4.19 -5.27 14.46
C PHE A 179 5.05 -4.66 13.34
N TYR A 180 6.30 -4.32 13.68
CA TYR A 180 7.24 -3.77 12.68
C TYR A 180 7.56 -4.79 11.60
N ARG A 181 7.76 -6.05 11.97
CA ARG A 181 7.95 -7.14 10.99
C ARG A 181 6.76 -7.28 10.04
N LEU A 182 5.54 -7.23 10.57
CA LEU A 182 4.31 -7.32 9.78
C LEU A 182 4.17 -6.13 8.83
N THR A 183 4.36 -4.90 9.33
CA THR A 183 4.19 -3.68 8.54
C THR A 183 5.37 -3.39 7.61
N ALA A 184 6.57 -3.89 7.91
CA ALA A 184 7.73 -3.81 7.03
C ALA A 184 7.60 -4.76 5.84
N ALA A 185 6.88 -5.87 5.98
CA ALA A 185 6.63 -6.80 4.89
C ALA A 185 6.01 -6.08 3.68
N VAL A 186 6.39 -6.52 2.50
CA VAL A 186 5.83 -6.02 1.23
C VAL A 186 5.28 -7.19 0.43
N ARG A 187 4.17 -6.94 -0.26
CA ARG A 187 3.66 -7.87 -1.25
C ARG A 187 4.38 -7.62 -2.57
N LEU A 188 5.12 -8.59 -3.03
CA LEU A 188 5.83 -8.50 -4.30
C LEU A 188 4.88 -8.76 -5.47
N ILE A 189 4.97 -7.93 -6.49
CA ILE A 189 4.22 -8.06 -7.74
C ILE A 189 5.24 -8.08 -8.87
N ALA A 190 5.22 -9.16 -9.65
CA ALA A 190 6.05 -9.30 -10.83
C ALA A 190 5.35 -8.69 -12.04
N LEU A 191 6.00 -7.74 -12.70
CA LEU A 191 5.56 -7.16 -13.96
C LEU A 191 6.55 -7.51 -15.06
N ALA A 192 6.06 -7.77 -16.26
CA ALA A 192 6.90 -7.97 -17.41
C ALA A 192 7.63 -6.66 -17.79
N LYS A 193 8.92 -6.75 -18.10
CA LYS A 193 9.65 -5.69 -18.81
C LYS A 193 9.55 -5.95 -20.30
N GLY A 194 8.79 -5.10 -21.01
CA GLY A 194 8.61 -5.23 -22.45
C GLY A 194 7.52 -6.20 -22.87
N GLU A 195 7.55 -6.59 -24.13
CA GLU A 195 6.59 -7.50 -24.71
C GLU A 195 6.84 -8.93 -24.26
N HIS A 196 5.79 -9.63 -23.87
CA HIS A 196 5.86 -11.06 -23.57
C HIS A 196 4.66 -11.77 -24.21
N ASP A 197 4.87 -12.96 -24.68
CA ASP A 197 3.80 -13.84 -25.10
C ASP A 197 3.04 -14.35 -23.87
N ALA A 198 1.72 -14.44 -24.01
CA ALA A 198 0.80 -14.79 -22.91
C ALA A 198 1.00 -16.20 -22.32
N ILE A 199 1.90 -17.00 -22.90
CA ILE A 199 2.12 -18.40 -22.57
C ILE A 199 3.38 -18.55 -21.72
N GLY A 200 3.31 -18.18 -20.43
CA GLY A 200 4.18 -18.71 -19.36
C GLY A 200 5.70 -18.51 -19.48
N GLY A 201 6.18 -17.77 -20.46
CA GLY A 201 7.60 -17.45 -20.64
C GLY A 201 8.00 -16.19 -19.86
N LEU A 202 9.24 -16.16 -19.35
CA LEU A 202 9.84 -14.90 -18.92
C LEU A 202 9.98 -13.98 -20.15
N PRO A 203 9.52 -12.71 -20.06
CA PRO A 203 9.70 -11.77 -21.16
C PRO A 203 11.20 -11.55 -21.43
N PRO A 204 11.62 -11.35 -22.70
CA PRO A 204 13.02 -11.13 -23.05
C PRO A 204 13.68 -10.00 -22.27
N GLY A 205 12.90 -8.98 -21.86
CA GLY A 205 13.35 -7.87 -21.02
C GLY A 205 13.41 -8.18 -19.53
N GLY A 206 13.07 -9.39 -19.10
CA GLY A 206 13.06 -9.80 -17.70
C GLY A 206 11.82 -9.32 -16.92
N VAL A 207 11.94 -9.38 -15.59
CA VAL A 207 10.89 -9.05 -14.64
C VAL A 207 11.16 -7.71 -13.96
N ARG A 208 10.14 -6.88 -13.80
CA ARG A 208 10.17 -5.72 -12.92
C ARG A 208 9.43 -6.05 -11.63
N LEU A 209 10.12 -5.93 -10.52
CA LEU A 209 9.54 -6.13 -9.22
C LEU A 209 8.91 -4.85 -8.69
N ILE A 210 7.69 -4.95 -8.18
CA ILE A 210 7.04 -3.87 -7.42
C ILE A 210 6.69 -4.39 -6.04
N GLY A 211 7.25 -3.76 -5.00
CA GLY A 211 6.88 -4.00 -3.61
C GLY A 211 5.69 -3.13 -3.20
N VAL A 212 4.61 -3.75 -2.77
CA VAL A 212 3.43 -3.05 -2.21
C VAL A 212 3.45 -3.20 -0.70
N GLY A 213 3.90 -2.16 -0.01
CA GLY A 213 3.90 -2.11 1.45
C GLY A 213 2.53 -1.83 2.06
N ASP A 214 2.46 -1.94 3.37
CA ASP A 214 1.25 -1.63 4.14
C ASP A 214 0.77 -0.19 3.91
N CYS A 215 -0.55 0.01 3.79
CA CYS A 215 -1.11 1.32 3.45
C CYS A 215 -1.06 2.29 4.63
N PHE A 216 -1.20 1.82 5.88
CA PHE A 216 -1.08 2.68 7.05
C PHE A 216 0.36 3.15 7.23
N ARG A 217 1.34 2.25 7.13
CA ARG A 217 2.76 2.64 7.15
C ARG A 217 3.08 3.68 6.09
N ARG A 218 2.61 3.50 4.86
CA ARG A 218 2.80 4.50 3.79
C ARG A 218 2.16 5.85 4.10
N ALA A 219 0.98 5.85 4.74
CA ALA A 219 0.32 7.08 5.16
C ALA A 219 1.11 7.79 6.26
N VAL A 220 1.57 7.07 7.28
CA VAL A 220 2.41 7.60 8.36
C VAL A 220 3.72 8.16 7.81
N CYS A 221 4.47 7.40 6.99
CA CYS A 221 5.69 7.90 6.36
C CYS A 221 5.43 9.17 5.52
N ARG A 222 4.32 9.22 4.79
CA ARG A 222 3.97 10.40 4.01
C ARG A 222 3.64 11.61 4.90
N SER A 223 2.99 11.40 6.05
CA SER A 223 2.70 12.45 7.02
C SER A 223 3.99 13.02 7.59
N VAL A 224 4.91 12.18 8.05
CA VAL A 224 6.24 12.59 8.55
C VAL A 224 7.02 13.37 7.48
N LEU A 225 7.09 12.84 6.26
CA LEU A 225 7.78 13.51 5.15
C LEU A 225 7.16 14.87 4.78
N ARG A 226 5.86 15.05 5.01
CA ARG A 226 5.22 16.38 4.81
C ARG A 226 5.60 17.36 5.91
N THR A 227 5.61 16.90 7.16
CA THR A 227 6.01 17.71 8.30
C THR A 227 7.47 18.15 8.17
N GLU A 228 8.37 17.24 7.77
CA GLU A 228 9.81 17.49 7.65
C GLU A 228 10.23 18.03 6.28
N ARG A 229 9.27 18.40 5.43
CA ARG A 229 9.54 18.74 4.03
C ARG A 229 10.55 19.87 3.87
N ASP A 230 10.41 20.92 4.65
CA ASP A 230 11.27 22.11 4.50
C ASP A 230 12.67 21.85 5.05
N ALA A 231 12.78 21.13 6.16
CA ALA A 231 14.06 20.68 6.71
C ALA A 231 14.79 19.74 5.74
N LEU A 232 14.06 18.79 5.13
CA LEU A 232 14.63 17.90 4.12
C LEU A 232 15.09 18.68 2.89
N ARG A 233 14.30 19.65 2.42
CA ARG A 233 14.68 20.49 1.30
C ARG A 233 15.95 21.27 1.60
N GLU A 234 16.05 21.90 2.74
CA GLU A 234 17.23 22.67 3.16
C GLU A 234 18.47 21.77 3.27
N HIS A 235 18.32 20.60 3.88
CA HIS A 235 19.43 19.65 4.06
C HIS A 235 19.98 19.11 2.74
N PHE A 236 19.10 18.79 1.78
CA PHE A 236 19.49 18.15 0.53
C PHE A 236 19.81 19.14 -0.61
N TRP A 237 19.41 20.38 -0.47
CA TRP A 237 19.71 21.42 -1.47
C TRP A 237 21.17 21.87 -1.37
N PRO A 238 21.87 22.12 -2.49
CA PRO A 238 21.48 21.93 -3.91
C PRO A 238 21.81 20.52 -4.47
N GLN A 239 22.41 19.62 -3.69
CA GLN A 239 22.97 18.35 -4.17
C GLN A 239 21.88 17.39 -4.68
N GLN A 240 20.70 17.40 -4.07
CA GLN A 240 19.56 16.57 -4.46
C GLN A 240 18.31 17.41 -4.66
N THR A 241 18.24 18.08 -5.79
CA THR A 241 17.13 18.98 -6.13
C THR A 241 15.77 18.27 -6.23
N ALA A 242 15.74 16.95 -6.44
CA ALA A 242 14.50 16.18 -6.51
C ALA A 242 13.86 15.93 -5.13
N VAL A 243 14.59 16.13 -4.04
CA VAL A 243 14.06 15.92 -2.68
C VAL A 243 13.25 17.13 -2.26
N ALA A 244 11.97 16.87 -1.92
CA ALA A 244 11.01 17.88 -1.43
C ALA A 244 10.74 19.08 -2.37
N VAL A 245 11.31 19.11 -3.58
CA VAL A 245 11.07 20.15 -4.60
C VAL A 245 10.11 19.64 -5.66
N GLN A 246 8.94 20.27 -5.76
CA GLN A 246 7.94 19.89 -6.76
C GLN A 246 8.41 20.25 -8.17
N GLY A 247 8.33 19.29 -9.08
CA GLY A 247 8.72 19.52 -10.49
C GLY A 247 10.25 19.59 -10.74
N ALA A 248 11.08 19.24 -9.76
CA ALA A 248 12.53 19.29 -9.92
C ALA A 248 13.07 18.38 -11.03
N ALA A 249 12.52 17.19 -11.21
CA ALA A 249 12.98 16.28 -12.26
C ALA A 249 12.78 16.82 -13.69
N PRO A 250 11.61 17.38 -14.06
CA PRO A 250 11.47 18.09 -15.34
C PRO A 250 12.40 19.29 -15.50
N LEU A 251 12.60 20.08 -14.44
CA LEU A 251 13.49 21.23 -14.47
C LEU A 251 14.95 20.82 -14.69
N LEU A 252 15.41 19.75 -14.01
CA LEU A 252 16.74 19.21 -14.22
C LEU A 252 16.94 18.67 -15.64
N ALA A 253 15.93 17.98 -16.19
CA ALA A 253 15.97 17.49 -17.55
C ALA A 253 16.03 18.66 -18.57
N MET A 254 15.29 19.72 -18.32
CA MET A 254 15.34 20.93 -19.14
C MET A 254 16.72 21.61 -19.03
N TRP A 255 17.25 21.73 -17.82
CA TRP A 255 18.58 22.32 -17.57
C TRP A 255 19.70 21.52 -18.26
N ALA A 256 19.68 20.18 -18.11
CA ALA A 256 20.66 19.32 -18.76
C ALA A 256 20.61 19.45 -20.28
N ARG A 257 19.41 19.58 -20.85
CA ARG A 257 19.23 19.79 -22.28
C ARG A 257 19.82 21.12 -22.75
N THR A 258 19.50 22.23 -22.03
CA THR A 258 20.02 23.56 -22.39
C THR A 258 21.55 23.67 -22.21
N ALA A 259 22.15 22.90 -21.30
CA ALA A 259 23.60 22.87 -21.10
C ALA A 259 24.36 22.04 -22.14
N LEU A 260 23.66 21.21 -22.91
CA LEU A 260 24.21 20.36 -23.98
C LEU A 260 24.06 20.98 -25.40
N GLU A 261 23.20 21.99 -25.52
CA GLU A 261 23.03 22.83 -26.73
C GLU A 261 24.03 24.01 -26.69
#